data_a02f9f7e09df23bef63082db3f45f917
#
_entry.id   a02f9f7e09df23bef63082db3f45f917
#
_cell.length_a   1.000
_cell.length_b   1.000
_cell.length_c   1.000
_cell.angle_alpha   90.00
_cell.angle_beta   90.00
_cell.angle_gamma   90.00
#
_symmetry.space_group_name_H-M   'P 1'
#
loop_
_entity.id
_entity.type
_entity.pdbx_description
1 polymer ?
#
loop_
_entity_poly.entity_id
_entity_poly.type
_entity_poly.pdbx_seq_one_letter_code
_entity_poly.pdbx_strand_id
1 'polypeptide(L)'
;FGILLALLFMPASTLWSRAIFAFATAILGTWIFVWFIQRIQFKDVVMVPLVGIMFGNVIGGMTNYLAYKYEMTQALSSWLVGHFSLVLKGRYEIVWLTVPLVILAFLFANHFNIVGLGKDFSKNLGVPYNLVLFSDLTIAAMITASIVVVVGSISYIGLIVPNVVAMYKGDKIRGTLVDTALFGAIFVLVCDMIGRVVIAPYELPIELIVGILGSLIFVVLLLYRLRHGRKAIRLTGGGAGCGCAPAAHLDGGDAA
;
A
#
# COMPACT_ATOMS: atom_id res chain seq x y z
N PHE A 1 2.59 -12.85 11.06
CA PHE A 1 2.75 -13.12 12.50
C PHE A 1 1.52 -13.81 13.07
N GLY A 2 0.31 -13.27 12.90
CA GLY A 2 -0.92 -13.84 13.45
C GLY A 2 -1.22 -15.27 13.00
N ILE A 3 -1.02 -15.56 11.72
CA ILE A 3 -1.19 -16.92 11.18
C ILE A 3 -0.19 -17.89 11.83
N LEU A 4 1.05 -17.46 12.03
CA LEU A 4 2.07 -18.28 12.71
C LEU A 4 1.69 -18.57 14.17
N LEU A 5 1.21 -17.57 14.91
CA LEU A 5 0.70 -17.75 16.26
C LEU A 5 -0.47 -18.73 16.30
N ALA A 6 -1.40 -18.62 15.34
CA ALA A 6 -2.53 -19.55 15.25
C ALA A 6 -2.06 -21.01 15.00
N LEU A 7 -1.06 -21.19 14.13
CA LEU A 7 -0.49 -22.50 13.86
C LEU A 7 0.25 -23.09 15.07
N LEU A 8 0.91 -22.23 15.85
CA LEU A 8 1.68 -22.63 17.03
C LEU A 8 0.78 -23.06 18.20
N PHE A 9 -0.25 -22.24 18.50
CA PHE A 9 -1.13 -22.49 19.65
C PHE A 9 -2.23 -23.52 19.37
N MET A 10 -2.65 -23.64 18.11
CA MET A 10 -3.76 -24.52 17.72
C MET A 10 -3.45 -25.22 16.38
N PRO A 11 -2.60 -26.24 16.33
CA PRO A 11 -2.24 -26.92 15.07
C PRO A 11 -3.44 -27.53 14.34
N ALA A 12 -4.48 -27.96 15.07
CA ALA A 12 -5.73 -28.53 14.53
C ALA A 12 -6.83 -27.47 14.31
N SER A 13 -6.47 -26.17 14.25
CA SER A 13 -7.46 -25.10 14.22
C SER A 13 -8.21 -25.02 12.89
N THR A 14 -9.50 -24.67 12.98
CA THR A 14 -10.34 -24.34 11.83
C THR A 14 -9.86 -23.04 11.18
N LEU A 15 -10.22 -22.82 9.92
CA LEU A 15 -9.87 -21.60 9.20
C LEU A 15 -10.36 -20.32 9.92
N TRP A 16 -11.51 -20.41 10.56
CA TRP A 16 -12.11 -19.32 11.36
C TRP A 16 -11.24 -18.90 12.55
N SER A 17 -10.66 -19.86 13.27
CA SER A 17 -9.78 -19.53 14.39
C SER A 17 -8.48 -18.86 13.90
N ARG A 18 -7.91 -19.30 12.79
CA ARG A 18 -6.75 -18.65 12.16
C ARG A 18 -7.06 -17.21 11.72
N ALA A 19 -8.25 -16.99 11.16
CA ALA A 19 -8.72 -15.66 10.80
C ALA A 19 -8.83 -14.75 12.03
N ILE A 20 -9.42 -15.22 13.13
CA ILE A 20 -9.55 -14.45 14.37
C ILE A 20 -8.17 -14.05 14.93
N PHE A 21 -7.21 -14.98 14.98
CA PHE A 21 -5.84 -14.67 15.41
C PHE A 21 -5.15 -13.67 14.47
N ALA A 22 -5.36 -13.80 13.16
CA ALA A 22 -4.81 -12.86 12.17
C ALA A 22 -5.41 -11.47 12.35
N PHE A 23 -6.72 -11.36 12.54
CA PHE A 23 -7.39 -10.07 12.81
C PHE A 23 -6.92 -9.44 14.11
N ALA A 24 -6.90 -10.21 15.20
CA ALA A 24 -6.45 -9.71 16.50
C ALA A 24 -5.02 -9.17 16.45
N THR A 25 -4.12 -9.92 15.83
CA THR A 25 -2.71 -9.49 15.70
C THR A 25 -2.53 -8.34 14.71
N ALA A 26 -3.33 -8.26 13.64
CA ALA A 26 -3.33 -7.13 12.72
C ALA A 26 -3.76 -5.84 13.42
N ILE A 27 -4.85 -5.89 14.20
CA ILE A 27 -5.33 -4.74 14.99
C ILE A 27 -4.29 -4.31 16.02
N LEU A 28 -3.75 -5.26 16.80
CA LEU A 28 -2.73 -4.97 17.81
C LEU A 28 -1.47 -4.35 17.19
N GLY A 29 -0.98 -4.93 16.09
CA GLY A 29 0.18 -4.42 15.36
C GLY A 29 -0.06 -2.99 14.83
N THR A 30 -1.25 -2.75 14.27
CA THR A 30 -1.64 -1.42 13.78
C THR A 30 -1.75 -0.41 14.94
N TRP A 31 -2.31 -0.78 16.07
CA TRP A 31 -2.41 0.09 17.24
C TRP A 31 -1.05 0.46 17.81
N ILE A 32 -0.14 -0.50 17.91
CA ILE A 32 1.25 -0.25 18.34
C ILE A 32 1.93 0.70 17.34
N PHE A 33 1.74 0.48 16.04
CA PHE A 33 2.31 1.31 14.98
C PHE A 33 1.77 2.76 15.03
N VAL A 34 0.45 2.94 15.16
CA VAL A 34 -0.16 4.27 15.27
C VAL A 34 0.28 4.98 16.53
N TRP A 35 0.35 4.28 17.67
CA TRP A 35 0.87 4.84 18.91
C TRP A 35 2.32 5.31 18.75
N PHE A 36 3.14 4.51 18.06
CA PHE A 36 4.52 4.86 17.77
C PHE A 36 4.63 6.12 16.88
N ILE A 37 3.85 6.21 15.80
CA ILE A 37 3.81 7.38 14.92
C ILE A 37 3.35 8.64 15.66
N GLN A 38 2.36 8.53 16.54
CA GLN A 38 1.84 9.67 17.30
C GLN A 38 2.86 10.22 18.31
N ARG A 39 3.75 9.38 18.81
CA ARG A 39 4.82 9.78 19.73
C ARG A 39 5.96 10.51 19.04
N ILE A 40 6.24 10.20 17.79
CA ILE A 40 7.29 10.83 17.01
C ILE A 40 6.64 11.94 16.17
N GLN A 41 7.03 13.18 16.41
CA GLN A 41 6.55 14.33 15.64
C GLN A 41 7.29 14.39 14.31
N PHE A 42 6.81 13.66 13.31
CA PHE A 42 7.34 13.76 11.95
C PHE A 42 6.86 15.06 11.30
N LYS A 43 7.81 15.84 10.78
CA LYS A 43 7.52 17.05 10.00
C LYS A 43 7.15 16.70 8.55
N ASP A 44 7.69 15.60 8.04
CA ASP A 44 7.53 15.21 6.64
C ASP A 44 6.57 14.01 6.47
N VAL A 45 5.62 14.15 5.56
CA VAL A 45 4.63 13.11 5.22
C VAL A 45 5.30 11.82 4.70
N VAL A 46 6.46 11.94 4.05
CA VAL A 46 7.24 10.82 3.49
C VAL A 46 7.82 9.89 4.56
N MET A 47 8.03 10.40 5.78
CA MET A 47 8.60 9.60 6.88
C MET A 47 7.64 8.51 7.38
N VAL A 48 6.34 8.70 7.29
CA VAL A 48 5.34 7.74 7.77
C VAL A 48 5.41 6.40 7.04
N PRO A 49 5.42 6.34 5.69
CA PRO A 49 5.61 5.09 4.96
C PRO A 49 6.96 4.42 5.24
N LEU A 50 8.03 5.21 5.37
CA LEU A 50 9.37 4.68 5.64
C LEU A 50 9.42 3.94 6.97
N VAL A 51 8.88 4.56 8.03
CA VAL A 51 8.76 3.94 9.36
C VAL A 51 7.85 2.71 9.32
N GLY A 52 6.79 2.75 8.51
CA GLY A 52 5.93 1.59 8.30
C GLY A 52 6.67 0.38 7.73
N ILE A 53 7.53 0.60 6.73
CA ILE A 53 8.36 -0.46 6.14
C ILE A 53 9.35 -1.01 7.18
N MET A 54 10.01 -0.14 7.95
CA MET A 54 10.94 -0.57 9.00
C MET A 54 10.23 -1.38 10.10
N PHE A 55 9.06 -0.93 10.55
CA PHE A 55 8.25 -1.63 11.54
C PHE A 55 7.77 -3.00 11.01
N GLY A 56 7.35 -3.06 9.76
CA GLY A 56 6.99 -4.29 9.08
C GLY A 56 8.14 -5.30 9.01
N ASN A 57 9.36 -4.83 8.70
CA ASN A 57 10.56 -5.66 8.66
C ASN A 57 10.95 -6.22 10.05
N VAL A 58 10.78 -5.44 11.12
CA VAL A 58 11.01 -5.92 12.50
C VAL A 58 10.04 -7.06 12.83
N ILE A 59 8.73 -6.87 12.56
CA ILE A 59 7.74 -7.93 12.78
C ILE A 59 8.01 -9.14 11.89
N GLY A 60 8.41 -8.91 10.62
CA GLY A 60 8.81 -9.96 9.69
C GLY A 60 9.99 -10.78 10.18
N GLY A 61 11.04 -10.12 10.66
CA GLY A 61 12.21 -10.77 11.27
C GLY A 61 11.84 -11.63 12.48
N MET A 62 10.98 -11.10 13.36
CA MET A 62 10.47 -11.83 14.52
C MET A 62 9.63 -13.04 14.11
N THR A 63 8.82 -12.90 13.06
CA THR A 63 8.02 -13.98 12.50
C THR A 63 8.90 -15.10 11.94
N ASN A 64 9.92 -14.74 11.15
CA ASN A 64 10.86 -15.69 10.56
C ASN A 64 11.69 -16.41 11.62
N TYR A 65 12.13 -15.69 12.66
CA TYR A 65 12.84 -16.31 13.79
C TYR A 65 11.99 -17.38 14.50
N LEU A 66 10.71 -17.05 14.80
CA LEU A 66 9.80 -17.99 15.42
C LEU A 66 9.49 -19.18 14.50
N ALA A 67 9.26 -18.92 13.21
CA ALA A 67 9.03 -19.98 12.22
C ALA A 67 10.21 -20.93 12.11
N TYR A 68 11.44 -20.43 12.16
CA TYR A 68 12.66 -21.22 12.15
C TYR A 68 12.79 -22.06 13.43
N LYS A 69 12.58 -21.42 14.60
CA LYS A 69 12.70 -22.11 15.91
C LYS A 69 11.75 -23.30 16.06
N TYR A 70 10.55 -23.19 15.48
CA TYR A 70 9.52 -24.23 15.57
C TYR A 70 9.41 -25.10 14.30
N GLU A 71 10.39 -25.02 13.40
CA GLU A 71 10.45 -25.78 12.13
C GLU A 71 9.20 -25.59 11.23
N MET A 72 8.51 -24.44 11.35
CA MET A 72 7.29 -24.12 10.62
C MET A 72 7.53 -23.23 9.39
N THR A 73 8.78 -23.06 8.96
CA THR A 73 9.15 -22.17 7.85
C THR A 73 8.45 -22.57 6.55
N GLN A 74 8.38 -23.86 6.25
CA GLN A 74 7.72 -24.37 5.05
C GLN A 74 6.20 -24.15 5.09
N ALA A 75 5.59 -24.39 6.25
CA ALA A 75 4.16 -24.14 6.43
C ALA A 75 3.83 -22.65 6.29
N LEU A 76 4.64 -21.77 6.88
CA LEU A 76 4.45 -20.33 6.79
C LEU A 76 4.60 -19.83 5.34
N SER A 77 5.64 -20.28 4.63
CA SER A 77 5.85 -19.89 3.23
C SER A 77 4.70 -20.36 2.33
N SER A 78 4.21 -21.58 2.51
CA SER A 78 3.05 -22.09 1.75
C SER A 78 1.77 -21.30 2.00
N TRP A 79 1.60 -20.72 3.21
CA TRP A 79 0.45 -19.87 3.52
C TRP A 79 0.58 -18.43 3.00
N LEU A 80 1.80 -17.92 2.94
CA LEU A 80 2.05 -16.55 2.49
C LEU A 80 2.05 -16.43 0.96
N VAL A 81 2.42 -17.48 0.24
CA VAL A 81 2.37 -17.45 -1.22
C VAL A 81 0.91 -17.40 -1.69
N GLY A 82 0.57 -16.39 -2.46
CA GLY A 82 -0.79 -16.16 -2.96
C GLY A 82 -1.20 -17.21 -3.99
N HIS A 83 -2.27 -17.95 -3.69
CA HIS A 83 -2.88 -18.93 -4.57
C HIS A 83 -4.40 -18.79 -4.59
N PHE A 84 -4.97 -18.49 -5.75
CA PHE A 84 -6.44 -18.48 -5.90
C PHE A 84 -7.04 -19.87 -6.02
N SER A 85 -6.30 -20.85 -6.51
CA SER A 85 -6.76 -22.24 -6.66
C SER A 85 -7.06 -22.93 -5.33
N LEU A 86 -6.50 -22.45 -4.21
CA LEU A 86 -6.76 -23.01 -2.88
C LEU A 86 -8.03 -22.45 -2.21
N VAL A 87 -8.74 -21.52 -2.86
CA VAL A 87 -9.97 -20.91 -2.32
C VAL A 87 -11.15 -21.84 -2.58
N LEU A 88 -11.34 -22.82 -1.71
CA LEU A 88 -12.42 -23.81 -1.74
C LEU A 88 -13.65 -23.31 -0.96
N LYS A 89 -14.78 -24.04 -1.14
CA LYS A 89 -16.02 -23.83 -0.38
C LYS A 89 -15.73 -23.93 1.13
N GLY A 90 -16.14 -22.91 1.92
CA GLY A 90 -15.82 -22.76 3.34
C GLY A 90 -14.64 -21.82 3.62
N ARG A 91 -13.87 -21.40 2.63
CA ARG A 91 -12.79 -20.41 2.78
C ARG A 91 -13.18 -19.01 2.33
N TYR A 92 -13.97 -18.90 1.27
CA TYR A 92 -14.40 -17.61 0.72
C TYR A 92 -15.38 -16.85 1.61
N GLU A 93 -16.00 -17.53 2.59
CA GLU A 93 -16.96 -16.91 3.51
C GLU A 93 -16.34 -15.77 4.32
N ILE A 94 -15.05 -15.87 4.64
CA ILE A 94 -14.32 -14.81 5.35
C ILE A 94 -14.21 -13.53 4.51
N VAL A 95 -14.19 -13.67 3.17
CA VAL A 95 -14.14 -12.52 2.24
C VAL A 95 -15.41 -11.68 2.32
N TRP A 96 -16.57 -12.29 2.67
CA TRP A 96 -17.81 -11.53 2.90
C TRP A 96 -17.67 -10.49 4.02
N LEU A 97 -16.79 -10.74 4.99
CA LEU A 97 -16.48 -9.76 6.03
C LEU A 97 -15.73 -8.54 5.47
N THR A 98 -15.04 -8.69 4.34
CA THR A 98 -14.33 -7.59 3.67
C THR A 98 -15.30 -6.61 3.02
N VAL A 99 -16.46 -7.07 2.55
CA VAL A 99 -17.43 -6.22 1.85
C VAL A 99 -17.92 -5.03 2.69
N PRO A 100 -18.42 -5.22 3.94
CA PRO A 100 -18.81 -4.08 4.77
C PRO A 100 -17.64 -3.18 5.13
N LEU A 101 -16.43 -3.72 5.30
CA LEU A 101 -15.23 -2.94 5.57
C LEU A 101 -14.85 -2.06 4.37
N VAL A 102 -14.97 -2.57 3.14
CA VAL A 102 -14.73 -1.80 1.91
C VAL A 102 -15.78 -0.69 1.77
N ILE A 103 -17.05 -0.98 2.04
CA ILE A 103 -18.10 0.04 2.03
C ILE A 103 -17.80 1.14 3.06
N LEU A 104 -17.37 0.75 4.26
CA LEU A 104 -16.99 1.69 5.31
C LEU A 104 -15.78 2.53 4.87
N ALA A 105 -14.75 1.93 4.28
CA ALA A 105 -13.59 2.64 3.71
C ALA A 105 -14.02 3.66 2.64
N PHE A 106 -14.97 3.30 1.79
CA PHE A 106 -15.53 4.19 0.77
C PHE A 106 -16.25 5.41 1.37
N LEU A 107 -17.04 5.21 2.42
CA LEU A 107 -17.74 6.29 3.12
C LEU A 107 -16.76 7.28 3.77
N PHE A 108 -15.66 6.77 4.32
CA PHE A 108 -14.63 7.59 4.96
C PHE A 108 -13.56 8.11 4.00
N ALA A 109 -13.56 7.73 2.72
CA ALA A 109 -12.53 8.06 1.74
C ALA A 109 -12.23 9.56 1.62
N ASN A 110 -13.24 10.43 1.79
CA ASN A 110 -13.03 11.89 1.77
C ASN A 110 -12.17 12.37 2.96
N HIS A 111 -12.38 11.82 4.14
CA HIS A 111 -11.61 12.15 5.34
C HIS A 111 -10.16 11.67 5.23
N PHE A 112 -9.96 10.48 4.65
CA PHE A 112 -8.64 9.90 4.41
C PHE A 112 -7.81 10.75 3.44
N ASN A 113 -8.45 11.29 2.40
CA ASN A 113 -7.80 12.21 1.46
C ASN A 113 -7.31 13.49 2.12
N ILE A 114 -8.09 14.07 3.04
CA ILE A 114 -7.72 15.27 3.78
C ILE A 114 -6.53 15.00 4.69
N VAL A 115 -6.51 13.85 5.35
CA VAL A 115 -5.39 13.42 6.22
C VAL A 115 -4.12 13.17 5.41
N GLY A 116 -4.25 12.65 4.18
CA GLY A 116 -3.13 12.45 3.25
C GLY A 116 -2.40 13.74 2.84
N LEU A 117 -3.05 14.91 2.94
CA LEU A 117 -2.43 16.21 2.68
C LEU A 117 -1.54 16.73 3.84
N GLY A 118 -1.53 16.02 4.96
CA GLY A 118 -0.69 16.34 6.10
C GLY A 118 -1.42 16.91 7.30
N LYS A 119 -0.71 16.94 8.45
CA LYS A 119 -1.28 17.26 9.76
C LYS A 119 -1.76 18.71 9.87
N ASP A 120 -0.99 19.66 9.33
CA ASP A 120 -1.29 21.09 9.45
C ASP A 120 -2.50 21.46 8.58
N PHE A 121 -2.58 20.88 7.38
CA PHE A 121 -3.71 21.09 6.49
C PHE A 121 -5.02 20.51 7.07
N SER A 122 -4.97 19.31 7.62
CA SER A 122 -6.11 18.63 8.25
C SER A 122 -6.66 19.42 9.45
N LYS A 123 -5.76 20.00 10.29
CA LYS A 123 -6.15 20.82 11.42
C LYS A 123 -6.86 22.11 11.00
N ASN A 124 -6.39 22.76 9.93
CA ASN A 124 -7.01 23.97 9.42
C ASN A 124 -8.42 23.74 8.87
N LEU A 125 -8.70 22.50 8.41
CA LEU A 125 -10.04 22.08 7.96
C LEU A 125 -10.92 21.53 9.10
N GLY A 126 -10.46 21.57 10.35
CA GLY A 126 -11.21 21.09 11.52
C GLY A 126 -11.30 19.56 11.63
N VAL A 127 -10.52 18.81 10.85
CA VAL A 127 -10.53 17.34 10.89
C VAL A 127 -9.56 16.84 11.97
N PRO A 128 -9.99 15.97 12.89
CA PRO A 128 -9.13 15.41 13.91
C PRO A 128 -8.14 14.39 13.29
N TYR A 129 -6.97 14.86 12.87
CA TYR A 129 -5.94 14.09 12.17
C TYR A 129 -5.66 12.72 12.79
N ASN A 130 -5.40 12.68 14.10
CA ASN A 130 -5.00 11.43 14.78
C ASN A 130 -6.12 10.37 14.78
N LEU A 131 -7.37 10.80 14.91
CA LEU A 131 -8.51 9.90 14.98
C LEU A 131 -8.83 9.31 13.60
N VAL A 132 -8.76 10.15 12.56
CA VAL A 132 -8.98 9.70 11.18
C VAL A 132 -7.84 8.80 10.71
N LEU A 133 -6.59 9.14 11.01
CA LEU A 133 -5.44 8.28 10.70
C LEU A 133 -5.54 6.91 11.38
N PHE A 134 -5.95 6.88 12.65
CA PHE A 134 -6.17 5.63 13.39
C PHE A 134 -7.25 4.78 12.74
N SER A 135 -8.39 5.38 12.38
CA SER A 135 -9.50 4.67 11.74
C SER A 135 -9.10 4.13 10.37
N ASP A 136 -8.40 4.94 9.56
CA ASP A 136 -7.93 4.55 8.22
C ASP A 136 -7.01 3.33 8.29
N LEU A 137 -5.96 3.41 9.09
CA LEU A 137 -5.00 2.32 9.23
C LEU A 137 -5.64 1.05 9.83
N THR A 138 -6.61 1.20 10.75
CA THR A 138 -7.32 0.04 11.32
C THR A 138 -8.20 -0.64 10.27
N ILE A 139 -8.96 0.12 9.49
CA ILE A 139 -9.80 -0.42 8.41
C ILE A 139 -8.93 -1.09 7.34
N ALA A 140 -7.85 -0.44 6.92
CA ALA A 140 -6.90 -0.99 5.95
C ALA A 140 -6.26 -2.30 6.44
N ALA A 141 -5.85 -2.35 7.72
CA ALA A 141 -5.29 -3.56 8.32
C ALA A 141 -6.29 -4.72 8.36
N MET A 142 -7.56 -4.45 8.70
CA MET A 142 -8.60 -5.48 8.71
C MET A 142 -8.90 -6.02 7.32
N ILE A 143 -9.00 -5.14 6.31
CA ILE A 143 -9.21 -5.54 4.91
C ILE A 143 -8.03 -6.41 4.44
N THR A 144 -6.80 -5.95 4.68
CA THR A 144 -5.58 -6.68 4.28
C THR A 144 -5.48 -8.03 4.98
N ALA A 145 -5.74 -8.09 6.29
CA ALA A 145 -5.72 -9.35 7.04
C ALA A 145 -6.75 -10.35 6.50
N SER A 146 -7.95 -9.89 6.15
CA SER A 146 -9.01 -10.71 5.55
C SER A 146 -8.56 -11.35 4.23
N ILE A 147 -7.94 -10.56 3.35
CA ILE A 147 -7.46 -11.02 2.05
C ILE A 147 -6.28 -11.98 2.22
N VAL A 148 -5.30 -11.64 3.07
CA VAL A 148 -4.10 -12.46 3.28
C VAL A 148 -4.44 -13.82 3.88
N VAL A 149 -5.42 -13.92 4.76
CA VAL A 149 -5.85 -15.21 5.34
C VAL A 149 -6.48 -16.13 4.29
N VAL A 150 -7.19 -15.58 3.32
CA VAL A 150 -7.93 -16.37 2.31
C VAL A 150 -7.09 -16.69 1.08
N VAL A 151 -6.39 -15.70 0.55
CA VAL A 151 -5.68 -15.76 -0.74
C VAL A 151 -4.16 -15.86 -0.56
N GLY A 152 -3.63 -15.36 0.54
CA GLY A 152 -2.19 -15.14 0.75
C GLY A 152 -1.78 -13.70 0.44
N SER A 153 -0.48 -13.42 0.53
CA SER A 153 0.07 -12.11 0.21
C SER A 153 0.17 -11.94 -1.30
N ILE A 154 -0.18 -10.76 -1.79
CA ILE A 154 0.03 -10.38 -3.18
C ILE A 154 0.81 -9.07 -3.18
N SER A 155 2.08 -9.17 -3.54
CA SER A 155 2.99 -8.02 -3.54
C SER A 155 2.73 -7.10 -4.75
N TYR A 156 3.16 -5.84 -4.64
CA TYR A 156 3.19 -4.83 -5.71
C TYR A 156 1.86 -4.28 -6.23
N ILE A 157 0.70 -4.93 -6.03
CA ILE A 157 -0.60 -4.45 -6.56
C ILE A 157 -0.92 -3.05 -6.04
N GLY A 158 -0.76 -2.82 -4.73
CA GLY A 158 -1.03 -1.53 -4.10
C GLY A 158 -0.16 -0.38 -4.60
N LEU A 159 0.98 -0.68 -5.22
CA LEU A 159 1.87 0.32 -5.80
C LEU A 159 1.59 0.53 -7.29
N ILE A 160 1.34 -0.54 -8.03
CA ILE A 160 1.19 -0.49 -9.49
C ILE A 160 -0.14 0.11 -9.89
N VAL A 161 -1.23 -0.42 -9.33
CA VAL A 161 -2.60 -0.06 -9.73
C VAL A 161 -2.89 1.43 -9.53
N PRO A 162 -2.64 2.06 -8.36
CA PRO A 162 -2.89 3.48 -8.17
C PRO A 162 -2.02 4.35 -9.09
N ASN A 163 -0.75 3.97 -9.30
CA ASN A 163 0.15 4.73 -10.18
C ASN A 163 -0.28 4.69 -11.65
N VAL A 164 -0.76 3.54 -12.15
CA VAL A 164 -1.30 3.42 -13.51
C VAL A 164 -2.53 4.31 -13.65
N VAL A 165 -3.47 4.22 -12.72
CA VAL A 165 -4.72 5.00 -12.78
C VAL A 165 -4.46 6.50 -12.67
N ALA A 166 -3.54 6.92 -11.79
CA ALA A 166 -3.13 8.32 -11.66
C ALA A 166 -2.53 8.89 -12.96
N MET A 167 -1.85 8.07 -13.75
CA MET A 167 -1.34 8.49 -15.06
C MET A 167 -2.44 8.74 -16.09
N TYR A 168 -3.53 7.95 -16.05
CA TYR A 168 -4.62 8.08 -17.00
C TYR A 168 -5.60 9.20 -16.65
N LYS A 169 -5.95 9.35 -15.37
CA LYS A 169 -7.00 10.30 -14.92
C LYS A 169 -6.44 11.53 -14.20
N GLY A 170 -5.13 11.60 -13.93
CA GLY A 170 -4.54 12.64 -13.10
C GLY A 170 -4.95 12.48 -11.62
N ASP A 171 -4.55 13.44 -10.79
CA ASP A 171 -4.73 13.40 -9.32
C ASP A 171 -6.15 13.77 -8.83
N LYS A 172 -7.19 13.63 -9.66
CA LYS A 172 -8.57 13.89 -9.22
C LYS A 172 -9.13 12.73 -8.42
N ILE A 173 -8.91 12.74 -7.13
CA ILE A 173 -9.10 11.63 -6.18
C ILE A 173 -10.55 11.11 -6.10
N ARG A 174 -11.57 11.96 -6.25
CA ARG A 174 -12.98 11.57 -6.07
C ARG A 174 -13.53 10.55 -7.08
N GLY A 175 -13.01 10.55 -8.32
CA GLY A 175 -13.44 9.58 -9.36
C GLY A 175 -12.50 8.38 -9.49
N THR A 176 -11.30 8.48 -8.92
CA THR A 176 -10.20 7.55 -9.15
C THR A 176 -10.28 6.29 -8.29
N LEU A 177 -11.01 6.33 -7.15
CA LEU A 177 -11.12 5.18 -6.24
C LEU A 177 -11.83 3.99 -6.87
N VAL A 178 -12.98 4.22 -7.52
CA VAL A 178 -13.74 3.15 -8.20
C VAL A 178 -12.94 2.61 -9.37
N ASP A 179 -12.31 3.51 -10.14
CA ASP A 179 -11.48 3.09 -11.28
C ASP A 179 -10.26 2.29 -10.84
N THR A 180 -9.64 2.67 -9.72
CA THR A 180 -8.52 1.94 -9.11
C THR A 180 -8.96 0.54 -8.68
N ALA A 181 -10.13 0.42 -8.06
CA ALA A 181 -10.68 -0.87 -7.66
C ALA A 181 -11.00 -1.77 -8.88
N LEU A 182 -11.66 -1.21 -9.91
CA LEU A 182 -11.99 -1.95 -11.14
C LEU A 182 -10.73 -2.35 -11.91
N PHE A 183 -9.80 -1.42 -12.09
CA PHE A 183 -8.54 -1.72 -12.78
C PHE A 183 -7.73 -2.76 -12.02
N GLY A 184 -7.66 -2.67 -10.69
CA GLY A 184 -7.01 -3.66 -9.83
C GLY A 184 -7.64 -5.05 -9.98
N ALA A 185 -8.97 -5.13 -9.98
CA ALA A 185 -9.69 -6.39 -10.16
C ALA A 185 -9.40 -7.01 -11.54
N ILE A 186 -9.46 -6.23 -12.61
CA ILE A 186 -9.14 -6.70 -13.97
C ILE A 186 -7.69 -7.16 -14.06
N PHE A 187 -6.75 -6.38 -13.50
CA PHE A 187 -5.32 -6.72 -13.50
C PHE A 187 -5.05 -8.06 -12.82
N VAL A 188 -5.63 -8.28 -11.64
CA VAL A 188 -5.50 -9.53 -10.88
C VAL A 188 -6.09 -10.70 -11.65
N LEU A 189 -7.28 -10.54 -12.24
CA LEU A 189 -7.93 -11.60 -13.06
C LEU A 189 -7.08 -11.96 -14.28
N VAL A 190 -6.54 -10.98 -14.97
CA VAL A 190 -5.65 -11.24 -16.13
C VAL A 190 -4.39 -11.98 -15.68
N CYS A 191 -3.78 -11.58 -14.57
CA CYS A 191 -2.61 -12.28 -14.02
C CYS A 191 -2.94 -13.73 -13.63
N ASP A 192 -4.09 -13.98 -13.00
CA ASP A 192 -4.55 -15.34 -12.66
C ASP A 192 -4.78 -16.20 -13.90
N MET A 193 -5.44 -15.64 -14.93
CA MET A 193 -5.65 -16.32 -16.21
C MET A 193 -4.32 -16.70 -16.88
N ILE A 194 -3.36 -15.79 -16.90
CA ILE A 194 -2.01 -16.05 -17.44
C ILE A 194 -1.36 -17.19 -16.67
N GLY A 195 -1.46 -17.17 -15.32
CA GLY A 195 -0.86 -18.18 -14.45
C GLY A 195 -1.35 -19.59 -14.69
N ARG A 196 -2.61 -19.72 -15.07
CA ARG A 196 -3.24 -21.02 -15.38
C ARG A 196 -2.91 -21.54 -16.77
N VAL A 197 -2.65 -20.65 -17.73
CA VAL A 197 -2.45 -21.02 -19.14
C VAL A 197 -0.98 -21.28 -19.47
N VAL A 198 -0.03 -20.55 -18.86
CA VAL A 198 1.39 -20.54 -19.27
C VAL A 198 2.08 -21.89 -19.07
N ILE A 199 1.79 -22.62 -17.99
CA ILE A 199 2.44 -23.90 -17.69
C ILE A 199 1.39 -24.99 -17.35
N ALA A 200 0.36 -25.12 -18.15
CA ALA A 200 -0.58 -26.22 -17.96
C ALA A 200 0.15 -27.59 -18.06
N PRO A 201 -0.08 -28.55 -17.14
CA PRO A 201 -1.13 -28.62 -16.11
C PRO A 201 -0.74 -28.02 -14.73
N TYR A 202 0.43 -27.41 -14.58
CA TYR A 202 0.87 -26.85 -13.31
C TYR A 202 0.32 -25.44 -13.12
N GLU A 203 -0.11 -25.09 -11.90
CA GLU A 203 -0.59 -23.77 -11.55
C GLU A 203 0.54 -22.94 -10.94
N LEU A 204 0.83 -21.80 -11.53
CA LEU A 204 1.81 -20.85 -10.97
C LEU A 204 1.16 -19.98 -9.89
N PRO A 205 1.88 -19.71 -8.77
CA PRO A 205 1.42 -18.74 -7.79
C PRO A 205 1.19 -17.38 -8.44
N ILE A 206 0.06 -16.74 -8.12
CA ILE A 206 -0.26 -15.41 -8.66
C ILE A 206 0.76 -14.36 -8.26
N GLU A 207 1.35 -14.49 -7.07
CA GLU A 207 2.40 -13.60 -6.58
C GLU A 207 3.59 -13.50 -7.54
N LEU A 208 4.00 -14.63 -8.12
CA LEU A 208 5.12 -14.69 -9.08
C LEU A 208 4.78 -13.91 -10.36
N ILE A 209 3.58 -14.11 -10.89
CA ILE A 209 3.15 -13.46 -12.14
C ILE A 209 2.95 -11.97 -11.95
N VAL A 210 2.28 -11.58 -10.87
CA VAL A 210 2.10 -10.17 -10.51
C VAL A 210 3.45 -9.52 -10.24
N GLY A 211 4.40 -10.22 -9.61
CA GLY A 211 5.75 -9.74 -9.40
C GLY A 211 6.49 -9.43 -10.70
N ILE A 212 6.45 -10.34 -11.67
CA ILE A 212 7.12 -10.17 -12.98
C ILE A 212 6.42 -9.07 -13.80
N LEU A 213 5.12 -9.21 -14.04
CA LEU A 213 4.36 -8.25 -14.85
C LEU A 213 4.33 -6.88 -14.19
N GLY A 214 4.15 -6.85 -12.87
CA GLY A 214 4.11 -5.63 -12.10
C GLY A 214 5.42 -4.86 -12.12
N SER A 215 6.55 -5.54 -11.93
CA SER A 215 7.86 -4.90 -12.01
C SER A 215 8.13 -4.36 -13.41
N LEU A 216 7.76 -5.09 -14.47
CA LEU A 216 7.89 -4.64 -15.85
C LEU A 216 7.06 -3.37 -16.11
N ILE A 217 5.79 -3.40 -15.72
CA ILE A 217 4.89 -2.24 -15.84
C ILE A 217 5.44 -1.05 -15.06
N PHE A 218 5.93 -1.26 -13.84
CA PHE A 218 6.50 -0.19 -13.02
C PHE A 218 7.72 0.46 -13.67
N VAL A 219 8.65 -0.32 -14.21
CA VAL A 219 9.81 0.19 -14.93
C VAL A 219 9.40 0.99 -16.16
N VAL A 220 8.46 0.48 -16.94
CA VAL A 220 7.92 1.20 -18.12
C VAL A 220 7.29 2.54 -17.71
N LEU A 221 6.50 2.55 -16.64
CA LEU A 221 5.87 3.76 -16.10
C LEU A 221 6.91 4.78 -15.63
N LEU A 222 7.95 4.32 -14.95
CA LEU A 222 9.03 5.18 -14.48
C LEU A 222 9.77 5.83 -15.65
N LEU A 223 10.11 5.04 -16.67
CA LEU A 223 10.77 5.53 -17.90
C LEU A 223 9.87 6.53 -18.65
N TYR A 224 8.57 6.27 -18.70
CA TYR A 224 7.60 7.16 -19.32
C TYR A 224 7.53 8.51 -18.58
N ARG A 225 7.43 8.51 -17.26
CA ARG A 225 7.46 9.74 -16.43
C ARG A 225 8.75 10.53 -16.60
N LEU A 226 9.89 9.86 -16.62
CA LEU A 226 11.20 10.51 -16.82
C LEU A 226 11.31 11.17 -18.22
N ARG A 227 10.78 10.53 -19.25
CA ARG A 227 10.77 11.10 -20.63
C ARG A 227 9.87 12.33 -20.74
N HIS A 228 8.70 12.32 -20.11
CA HIS A 228 7.76 13.43 -20.15
C HIS A 228 8.17 14.58 -19.24
N GLY A 229 8.73 14.30 -18.06
CA GLY A 229 9.27 15.33 -17.16
C GLY A 229 10.43 16.10 -17.81
N ARG A 230 11.32 15.43 -18.56
CA ARG A 230 12.40 16.11 -19.30
C ARG A 230 11.89 17.03 -20.43
N LYS A 231 10.76 16.71 -21.06
CA LYS A 231 10.16 17.58 -22.08
C LYS A 231 9.58 18.85 -21.47
N ALA A 232 8.94 18.75 -20.30
CA ALA A 232 8.40 19.93 -19.61
C ALA A 232 9.51 20.90 -19.15
N ILE A 233 10.62 20.39 -18.62
CA ILE A 233 11.78 21.21 -18.21
C ILE A 233 12.45 21.89 -19.42
N ARG A 234 12.52 21.23 -20.58
CA ARG A 234 13.07 21.85 -21.79
C ARG A 234 12.18 22.97 -22.37
N LEU A 235 10.86 22.84 -22.19
CA LEU A 235 9.92 23.88 -22.67
C LEU A 235 9.88 25.11 -21.76
N THR A 236 10.14 24.93 -20.46
CA THR A 236 10.23 26.06 -19.49
C THR A 236 11.62 26.66 -19.44
N GLY A 237 12.68 25.91 -19.77
CA GLY A 237 14.07 26.43 -19.83
C GLY A 237 14.43 27.15 -21.11
N GLY A 238 13.60 27.07 -22.16
CA GLY A 238 13.83 27.75 -23.44
C GLY A 238 13.33 29.20 -23.53
N GLY A 239 12.64 29.69 -22.48
CA GLY A 239 12.02 31.03 -22.47
C GLY A 239 12.68 32.06 -21.54
N ALA A 240 13.73 31.70 -20.80
CA ALA A 240 14.40 32.62 -19.88
C ALA A 240 15.75 33.11 -20.41
N GLY A 241 15.77 33.51 -21.65
CA GLY A 241 16.91 34.16 -22.30
C GLY A 241 16.49 35.53 -22.84
N CYS A 242 16.03 36.44 -21.96
CA CYS A 242 16.00 37.85 -22.34
C CYS A 242 15.97 38.73 -21.09
N GLY A 243 17.09 39.41 -20.83
CA GLY A 243 17.15 40.76 -20.34
C GLY A 243 16.84 41.04 -18.88
N CYS A 244 17.83 40.85 -18.02
CA CYS A 244 18.08 41.83 -16.98
C CYS A 244 19.55 42.18 -16.99
N ALA A 245 19.88 43.29 -17.63
CA ALA A 245 21.13 44.00 -17.52
C ALA A 245 21.38 44.41 -16.04
N PRO A 246 22.60 44.39 -15.54
CA PRO A 246 22.90 44.91 -14.22
C PRO A 246 22.79 46.46 -14.28
N ALA A 247 21.88 47.02 -13.51
CA ALA A 247 21.85 48.45 -13.26
C ALA A 247 23.06 48.84 -12.46
N ALA A 248 23.84 49.66 -13.10
CA ALA A 248 25.07 50.30 -12.61
C ALA A 248 24.84 51.02 -11.28
N HIS A 249 25.81 50.78 -10.43
CA HIS A 249 26.47 51.71 -9.54
C HIS A 249 26.11 53.19 -9.75
N LEU A 250 25.47 53.84 -8.82
CA LEU A 250 25.60 55.25 -8.56
C LEU A 250 26.07 55.46 -7.13
N ASP A 251 27.34 55.74 -7.11
CA ASP A 251 28.16 56.37 -6.12
C ASP A 251 27.67 57.81 -5.87
N GLY A 252 27.84 58.31 -4.68
CA GLY A 252 27.62 59.70 -4.28
C GLY A 252 27.07 59.73 -2.86
N GLY A 253 27.75 59.95 -1.83
CA GLY A 253 28.73 61.00 -1.58
C GLY A 253 28.14 61.94 -0.52
N ASP A 254 28.84 61.96 0.59
CA ASP A 254 29.02 63.06 1.52
C ASP A 254 27.90 63.63 2.40
N ALA A 255 28.33 63.69 3.65
CA ALA A 255 28.27 64.80 4.65
C ALA A 255 27.00 64.94 5.49
N ALA A 256 27.15 64.75 6.70
CA ALA A 256 27.15 65.55 7.94
C ALA A 256 26.77 64.71 9.16
#